data_2115f4a079de38ff244b666406ae00d0
#
_entry.id   2115f4a079de38ff244b666406ae00d0
#
_cell.length_a   1.000
_cell.length_b   1.000
_cell.length_c   1.000
_cell.angle_alpha   90.00
_cell.angle_beta   90.00
_cell.angle_gamma   90.00
#
_symmetry.space_group_name_H-M   'P 1'
#
loop_
_entity.id
_entity.type
_entity.pdbx_description
1 polymer ?
#
loop_
_entity_poly.entity_id
_entity_poly.type
_entity_poly.pdbx_seq_one_letter_code
_entity_poly.pdbx_strand_id
1 'polypeptide(L)'
;MNNKLIMSLFIALSISYADVITVDGDISSDVAWTSDNTYYLNSQAFVKDGVTLTIEAGTEILGRYDANYSADNPAPCLVVEQGGKVVAQGTAEAPITFRSELDATDPNYGNGRGLWGGLIINGYAPIANDGGTANVEGLTGVPYGGTDPDDNSGVLRYVRVWNGGSSIAP
;
A
#
# COMPACT_ATOMS: atom_id res chain seq x y z
N MET A 1 -51.42 27.04 30.77
CA MET A 1 -51.18 25.87 29.91
C MET A 1 -49.78 25.97 29.33
N ASN A 2 -48.85 25.18 29.84
CA ASN A 2 -47.43 25.22 29.36
C ASN A 2 -47.24 24.13 28.32
N ASN A 3 -47.17 24.55 27.05
CA ASN A 3 -46.77 23.66 25.97
C ASN A 3 -45.25 23.43 26.03
N LYS A 4 -44.80 22.29 26.49
CA LYS A 4 -43.42 21.83 26.34
C LYS A 4 -43.24 21.29 24.91
N LEU A 5 -42.50 22.03 24.07
CA LEU A 5 -42.07 21.57 22.77
C LEU A 5 -41.01 20.47 22.95
N ILE A 6 -41.36 19.22 22.67
CA ILE A 6 -40.39 18.12 22.63
C ILE A 6 -39.74 18.14 21.26
N MET A 7 -38.51 18.62 21.22
CA MET A 7 -37.69 18.55 20.00
C MET A 7 -37.05 17.15 19.92
N SER A 8 -37.59 16.30 19.09
CA SER A 8 -36.97 14.99 18.78
C SER A 8 -35.74 15.19 17.93
N LEU A 9 -34.56 14.88 18.48
CA LEU A 9 -33.30 14.83 17.74
C LEU A 9 -33.27 13.51 16.96
N PHE A 10 -33.50 13.57 15.64
CA PHE A 10 -33.23 12.43 14.77
C PHE A 10 -31.72 12.38 14.46
N ILE A 11 -31.00 11.43 15.07
CA ILE A 11 -29.65 11.08 14.68
C ILE A 11 -29.78 10.18 13.45
N ALA A 12 -29.49 10.71 12.28
CA ALA A 12 -29.35 9.89 11.08
C ALA A 12 -28.05 9.07 11.21
N LEU A 13 -28.17 7.78 11.46
CA LEU A 13 -27.05 6.84 11.37
C LEU A 13 -26.77 6.59 9.89
N SER A 14 -25.75 7.21 9.33
CA SER A 14 -25.27 6.88 7.99
C SER A 14 -24.54 5.54 8.07
N ILE A 15 -25.07 4.52 7.43
CA ILE A 15 -24.35 3.27 7.20
C ILE A 15 -23.43 3.54 6.00
N SER A 16 -22.13 3.68 6.29
CA SER A 16 -21.10 3.67 5.24
C SER A 16 -20.80 2.20 4.92
N TYR A 17 -20.92 1.83 3.66
CA TYR A 17 -20.40 0.55 3.18
C TYR A 17 -18.93 0.76 2.79
N ALA A 18 -18.07 -0.18 3.17
CA ALA A 18 -16.68 -0.18 2.71
C ALA A 18 -16.67 -0.45 1.19
N ASP A 19 -16.09 0.48 0.45
CA ASP A 19 -15.88 0.30 -0.98
C ASP A 19 -14.54 -0.41 -1.23
N VAL A 20 -14.49 -1.22 -2.28
CA VAL A 20 -13.23 -1.76 -2.81
C VAL A 20 -12.72 -0.84 -3.89
N ILE A 21 -11.61 -0.16 -3.62
CA ILE A 21 -10.97 0.76 -4.54
C ILE A 21 -9.83 0.03 -5.26
N THR A 22 -9.97 -0.18 -6.55
CA THR A 22 -8.90 -0.77 -7.36
C THR A 22 -7.80 0.25 -7.61
N VAL A 23 -6.56 -0.16 -7.38
CA VAL A 23 -5.36 0.67 -7.56
C VAL A 23 -4.49 0.05 -8.65
N ASP A 24 -4.19 0.83 -9.66
CA ASP A 24 -3.37 0.46 -10.83
C ASP A 24 -2.43 1.61 -11.22
N GLY A 25 -1.19 1.29 -11.59
CA GLY A 25 -0.26 2.24 -12.21
C GLY A 25 0.16 3.40 -11.31
N ASP A 26 0.32 4.58 -11.91
CA ASP A 26 0.94 5.74 -11.26
C ASP A 26 0.01 6.50 -10.32
N ILE A 27 0.43 6.69 -9.09
CA ILE A 27 -0.15 7.63 -8.11
C ILE A 27 0.63 8.94 -8.27
N SER A 28 0.05 9.89 -9.02
CA SER A 28 0.72 11.11 -9.49
C SER A 28 0.31 12.37 -8.73
N SER A 29 -0.48 12.26 -7.67
CA SER A 29 -0.85 13.36 -6.77
C SER A 29 -1.02 12.84 -5.36
N ASP A 30 -0.87 13.72 -4.38
CA ASP A 30 -1.11 13.38 -2.98
C ASP A 30 -2.48 12.74 -2.79
N VAL A 31 -2.52 11.62 -2.07
CA VAL A 31 -3.74 10.88 -1.84
C VAL A 31 -3.77 10.30 -0.43
N ALA A 32 -4.96 10.23 0.14
CA ALA A 32 -5.21 9.54 1.40
C ALA A 32 -6.03 8.26 1.17
N TRP A 33 -5.52 7.16 1.69
CA TRP A 33 -6.26 5.90 1.79
C TRP A 33 -6.86 5.80 3.18
N THR A 34 -8.18 5.69 3.24
CA THR A 34 -8.95 5.73 4.48
C THR A 34 -9.39 4.34 4.93
N SER A 35 -9.61 4.16 6.22
CA SER A 35 -10.01 2.89 6.80
C SER A 35 -11.45 2.46 6.45
N ASP A 36 -12.25 3.37 5.88
CA ASP A 36 -13.59 3.07 5.41
C ASP A 36 -13.61 2.26 4.11
N ASN A 37 -12.45 2.14 3.43
CA ASN A 37 -12.31 1.44 2.17
C ASN A 37 -11.27 0.33 2.25
N THR A 38 -11.38 -0.65 1.34
CA THR A 38 -10.34 -1.64 1.06
C THR A 38 -9.66 -1.28 -0.25
N TYR A 39 -8.33 -1.22 -0.27
CA TYR A 39 -7.56 -0.90 -1.47
C TYR A 39 -7.03 -2.18 -2.11
N TYR A 40 -7.38 -2.39 -3.37
CA TYR A 40 -7.03 -3.59 -4.11
C TYR A 40 -5.98 -3.29 -5.17
N LEU A 41 -4.75 -3.69 -4.92
CA LEU A 41 -3.65 -3.59 -5.88
C LEU A 41 -3.86 -4.66 -6.95
N ASN A 42 -4.36 -4.26 -8.11
CA ASN A 42 -4.58 -5.14 -9.24
C ASN A 42 -3.33 -5.30 -10.10
N SER A 43 -2.49 -4.27 -10.15
CA SER A 43 -1.19 -4.26 -10.82
C SER A 43 -0.11 -3.62 -9.96
N GLN A 44 1.06 -3.38 -10.52
CA GLN A 44 2.10 -2.59 -9.89
C GLN A 44 1.64 -1.14 -9.78
N ALA A 45 1.68 -0.56 -8.57
CA ALA A 45 1.30 0.82 -8.29
C ALA A 45 2.51 1.62 -7.82
N PHE A 46 2.69 2.84 -8.33
CA PHE A 46 3.89 3.64 -8.11
C PHE A 46 3.54 5.00 -7.51
N VAL A 47 3.97 5.26 -6.29
CA VAL A 47 3.94 6.60 -5.69
C VAL A 47 5.10 7.39 -6.29
N LYS A 48 4.76 8.38 -7.10
CA LYS A 48 5.72 9.13 -7.92
C LYS A 48 6.53 10.14 -7.10
N ASP A 49 7.64 10.60 -7.67
CA ASP A 49 8.45 11.69 -7.13
C ASP A 49 7.59 12.91 -6.77
N GLY A 50 7.82 13.47 -5.57
CA GLY A 50 7.07 14.59 -5.02
C GLY A 50 5.68 14.28 -4.48
N VAL A 51 5.21 13.03 -4.57
CA VAL A 51 3.87 12.59 -4.13
C VAL A 51 3.93 11.95 -2.75
N THR A 52 2.93 12.24 -1.92
CA THR A 52 2.73 11.60 -0.62
C THR A 52 1.46 10.73 -0.62
N LEU A 53 1.65 9.44 -0.38
CA LEU A 53 0.56 8.52 -0.04
C LEU A 53 0.42 8.47 1.48
N THR A 54 -0.72 8.95 2.00
CA THR A 54 -1.07 8.83 3.41
C THR A 54 -2.04 7.67 3.61
N ILE A 55 -1.76 6.79 4.57
CA ILE A 55 -2.61 5.63 4.86
C ILE A 55 -3.07 5.71 6.30
N GLU A 56 -4.39 5.77 6.51
CA GLU A 56 -5.00 5.84 7.85
C GLU A 56 -4.85 4.54 8.63
N ALA A 57 -4.87 4.65 9.96
CA ALA A 57 -4.89 3.51 10.86
C ALA A 57 -6.10 2.60 10.58
N GLY A 58 -5.87 1.29 10.50
CA GLY A 58 -6.91 0.29 10.24
C GLY A 58 -7.18 0.01 8.75
N THR A 59 -6.54 0.74 7.83
CA THR A 59 -6.71 0.50 6.40
C THR A 59 -6.20 -0.88 5.99
N GLU A 60 -6.95 -1.57 5.14
CA GLU A 60 -6.58 -2.84 4.53
C GLU A 60 -6.20 -2.66 3.05
N ILE A 61 -5.06 -3.20 2.66
CA ILE A 61 -4.55 -3.20 1.30
C ILE A 61 -4.33 -4.64 0.87
N LEU A 62 -5.01 -5.04 -0.21
CA LEU A 62 -4.99 -6.39 -0.76
C LEU A 62 -4.20 -6.42 -2.07
N GLY A 63 -3.23 -7.31 -2.18
CA GLY A 63 -2.59 -7.63 -3.44
C GLY A 63 -3.35 -8.74 -4.17
N ARG A 64 -3.68 -8.52 -5.45
CA ARG A 64 -4.24 -9.55 -6.33
C ARG A 64 -3.37 -10.80 -6.28
N TYR A 65 -4.01 -11.96 -6.33
CA TYR A 65 -3.33 -13.23 -6.51
C TYR A 65 -3.52 -13.75 -7.94
N ASP A 66 -2.44 -14.27 -8.50
CA ASP A 66 -2.49 -15.08 -9.71
C ASP A 66 -1.46 -16.20 -9.58
N ALA A 67 -1.85 -17.43 -9.91
CA ALA A 67 -0.95 -18.59 -9.88
C ALA A 67 0.10 -18.53 -10.99
N ASN A 68 -0.08 -17.66 -12.00
CA ASN A 68 0.71 -17.59 -13.22
C ASN A 68 1.28 -16.19 -13.45
N TYR A 69 1.89 -15.59 -12.45
CA TYR A 69 2.63 -14.36 -12.64
C TYR A 69 3.76 -14.55 -13.68
N SER A 70 3.90 -13.57 -14.56
CA SER A 70 4.86 -13.60 -15.69
C SER A 70 5.28 -12.18 -16.07
N ALA A 71 6.14 -12.04 -17.06
CA ALA A 71 6.52 -10.76 -17.65
C ALA A 71 5.33 -9.92 -18.12
N ASP A 72 4.34 -10.59 -18.73
CA ASP A 72 3.13 -9.95 -19.25
C ASP A 72 2.03 -9.78 -18.17
N ASN A 73 2.21 -10.42 -17.03
CA ASN A 73 1.29 -10.39 -15.90
C ASN A 73 2.11 -10.39 -14.59
N PRO A 74 2.84 -9.31 -14.27
CA PRO A 74 3.67 -9.26 -13.08
C PRO A 74 2.83 -9.22 -11.79
N ALA A 75 3.43 -9.70 -10.70
CA ALA A 75 2.79 -9.62 -9.40
C ALA A 75 2.55 -8.15 -9.00
N PRO A 76 1.37 -7.82 -8.46
CA PRO A 76 1.10 -6.47 -7.98
C PRO A 76 2.00 -6.15 -6.80
N CYS A 77 2.48 -4.93 -6.76
CA CYS A 77 3.25 -4.39 -5.62
C CYS A 77 2.96 -2.89 -5.46
N LEU A 78 3.20 -2.37 -4.27
CA LEU A 78 3.23 -0.92 -4.05
C LEU A 78 4.68 -0.47 -4.02
N VAL A 79 5.05 0.43 -4.92
CA VAL A 79 6.39 1.00 -5.04
C VAL A 79 6.33 2.48 -4.67
N VAL A 80 7.11 2.89 -3.69
CA VAL A 80 7.40 4.30 -3.44
C VAL A 80 8.69 4.59 -4.17
N GLU A 81 8.62 5.39 -5.23
CA GLU A 81 9.80 5.79 -6.01
C GLU A 81 10.67 6.78 -5.23
N GLN A 82 11.90 7.00 -5.69
CA GLN A 82 12.74 8.06 -5.15
C GLN A 82 12.01 9.41 -5.17
N GLY A 83 12.03 10.14 -4.05
CA GLY A 83 11.31 11.41 -3.88
C GLY A 83 9.83 11.27 -3.56
N GLY A 84 9.22 10.10 -3.78
CA GLY A 84 7.89 9.77 -3.27
C GLY A 84 7.92 9.48 -1.77
N LYS A 85 6.75 9.54 -1.12
CA LYS A 85 6.62 9.27 0.32
C LYS A 85 5.41 8.40 0.63
N VAL A 86 5.55 7.53 1.64
CA VAL A 86 4.45 6.83 2.27
C VAL A 86 4.37 7.19 3.75
N VAL A 87 3.21 7.66 4.20
CA VAL A 87 2.94 7.97 5.61
C VAL A 87 1.86 7.02 6.10
N ALA A 88 2.28 5.89 6.65
CA ALA A 88 1.41 4.82 7.13
C ALA A 88 1.55 4.69 8.65
N GLN A 89 0.68 5.39 9.38
CA GLN A 89 0.73 5.45 10.83
C GLN A 89 -0.51 4.77 11.43
N GLY A 90 -0.42 3.45 11.58
CA GLY A 90 -1.40 2.66 12.32
C GLY A 90 -1.27 2.81 13.84
N THR A 91 -2.13 2.10 14.56
CA THR A 91 -2.07 1.94 16.01
C THR A 91 -2.05 0.46 16.40
N ALA A 92 -1.84 0.16 17.68
CA ALA A 92 -1.88 -1.23 18.15
C ALA A 92 -3.28 -1.86 17.96
N GLU A 93 -4.33 -1.05 18.14
CA GLU A 93 -5.73 -1.45 18.02
C GLU A 93 -6.23 -1.45 16.58
N ALA A 94 -5.63 -0.59 15.72
CA ALA A 94 -5.97 -0.42 14.32
C ALA A 94 -4.70 -0.42 13.44
N PRO A 95 -4.01 -1.55 13.29
CA PRO A 95 -2.83 -1.63 12.42
C PRO A 95 -3.24 -1.51 10.95
N ILE A 96 -2.35 -0.95 10.14
CA ILE A 96 -2.48 -0.97 8.68
C ILE A 96 -1.99 -2.33 8.19
N THR A 97 -2.75 -2.98 7.32
CA THR A 97 -2.41 -4.33 6.86
C THR A 97 -2.32 -4.41 5.34
N PHE A 98 -1.15 -4.80 4.85
CA PHE A 98 -0.91 -5.19 3.47
C PHE A 98 -0.85 -6.72 3.43
N ARG A 99 -1.66 -7.35 2.60
CA ARG A 99 -1.67 -8.81 2.44
C ARG A 99 -2.14 -9.23 1.05
N SER A 100 -2.02 -10.52 0.74
CA SER A 100 -2.75 -11.08 -0.41
C SER A 100 -4.26 -11.00 -0.22
N GLU A 101 -5.00 -10.97 -1.32
CA GLU A 101 -6.46 -11.18 -1.30
C GLU A 101 -6.84 -12.57 -0.79
N LEU A 102 -5.97 -13.56 -0.95
CA LEU A 102 -6.19 -14.89 -0.40
C LEU A 102 -6.06 -14.89 1.12
N ASP A 103 -6.89 -15.65 1.77
CA ASP A 103 -6.78 -15.96 3.19
C ASP A 103 -6.31 -17.42 3.42
N ALA A 104 -6.04 -17.77 4.67
CA ALA A 104 -5.51 -19.08 5.03
C ALA A 104 -6.44 -20.26 4.74
N THR A 105 -7.70 -20.00 4.39
CA THR A 105 -8.68 -21.03 4.02
C THR A 105 -8.72 -21.31 2.52
N ASP A 106 -8.12 -20.43 1.70
CA ASP A 106 -8.03 -20.61 0.25
C ASP A 106 -7.07 -21.75 -0.11
N PRO A 107 -7.45 -22.70 -0.99
CA PRO A 107 -6.58 -23.79 -1.42
C PRO A 107 -5.27 -23.34 -2.07
N ASN A 108 -5.22 -22.14 -2.64
CA ASN A 108 -4.04 -21.57 -3.28
C ASN A 108 -3.14 -20.80 -2.30
N TYR A 109 -3.57 -20.63 -1.05
CA TYR A 109 -2.77 -19.93 -0.02
C TYR A 109 -1.42 -20.61 0.24
N GLY A 110 -1.36 -21.94 0.12
CA GLY A 110 -0.14 -22.73 0.24
C GLY A 110 0.56 -22.51 1.60
N ASN A 111 1.81 -22.04 1.55
CA ASN A 111 2.60 -21.69 2.76
C ASN A 111 2.49 -20.21 3.15
N GLY A 112 1.58 -19.47 2.53
CA GLY A 112 1.29 -18.07 2.85
C GLY A 112 2.37 -17.06 2.45
N ARG A 113 3.24 -17.37 1.49
CA ARG A 113 4.28 -16.48 0.97
C ARG A 113 4.29 -16.48 -0.56
N GLY A 114 4.79 -15.39 -1.15
CA GLY A 114 4.88 -15.27 -2.61
C GLY A 114 3.51 -15.13 -3.29
N LEU A 115 2.51 -14.63 -2.57
CA LEU A 115 1.15 -14.49 -3.09
C LEU A 115 0.90 -13.13 -3.77
N TRP A 116 1.80 -12.17 -3.59
CA TRP A 116 1.86 -10.86 -4.25
C TRP A 116 3.27 -10.30 -4.14
N GLY A 117 3.60 -9.20 -4.83
CA GLY A 117 4.96 -8.66 -4.88
C GLY A 117 5.44 -8.07 -3.56
N GLY A 118 4.61 -7.30 -2.88
CA GLY A 118 4.97 -6.67 -1.61
C GLY A 118 5.02 -5.14 -1.67
N LEU A 119 5.64 -4.54 -0.64
CA LEU A 119 5.88 -3.12 -0.50
C LEU A 119 7.37 -2.82 -0.74
N ILE A 120 7.66 -1.91 -1.66
CA ILE A 120 9.00 -1.46 -2.03
C ILE A 120 9.09 0.05 -1.76
N ILE A 121 10.13 0.48 -1.06
CA ILE A 121 10.36 1.90 -0.74
C ILE A 121 11.78 2.25 -1.13
N ASN A 122 11.91 3.14 -2.11
CA ASN A 122 13.18 3.61 -2.65
C ASN A 122 13.49 5.01 -2.12
N GLY A 123 14.77 5.28 -1.92
CA GLY A 123 15.23 6.57 -1.43
C GLY A 123 16.57 6.96 -2.05
N TYR A 124 17.03 8.15 -1.69
CA TYR A 124 18.31 8.73 -2.15
C TYR A 124 19.47 8.45 -1.18
N ALA A 125 19.25 7.66 -0.12
CA ALA A 125 20.31 7.32 0.83
C ALA A 125 21.47 6.58 0.15
N PRO A 126 22.73 6.78 0.60
CA PRO A 126 23.88 6.08 0.03
C PRO A 126 23.77 4.56 0.17
N ILE A 127 24.17 3.85 -0.88
CA ILE A 127 24.28 2.41 -0.92
C ILE A 127 25.69 1.95 -1.27
N ALA A 128 26.03 0.69 -0.98
CA ALA A 128 27.37 0.14 -1.17
C ALA A 128 27.69 -0.26 -2.62
N ASN A 129 26.77 -0.10 -3.57
CA ASN A 129 27.00 -0.45 -4.96
C ASN A 129 27.98 0.52 -5.64
N ASP A 130 28.79 0.02 -6.55
CA ASP A 130 29.63 0.84 -7.42
C ASP A 130 28.75 1.85 -8.18
N GLY A 131 29.11 3.15 -8.09
CA GLY A 131 28.31 4.24 -8.65
C GLY A 131 27.20 4.77 -7.76
N GLY A 132 26.98 4.18 -6.58
CA GLY A 132 26.08 4.72 -5.53
C GLY A 132 24.58 4.60 -5.83
N THR A 133 24.20 3.99 -6.96
CA THR A 133 22.79 3.76 -7.35
C THR A 133 22.60 2.37 -7.92
N ALA A 134 21.39 1.85 -7.84
CA ALA A 134 20.98 0.59 -8.49
C ALA A 134 19.51 0.66 -8.89
N ASN A 135 19.00 -0.32 -9.64
CA ASN A 135 17.57 -0.47 -9.91
C ASN A 135 17.01 -1.62 -9.10
N VAL A 136 15.73 -1.52 -8.75
CA VAL A 136 15.00 -2.63 -8.15
C VAL A 136 14.97 -3.80 -9.13
N GLU A 137 15.40 -4.96 -8.68
CA GLU A 137 15.37 -6.17 -9.50
C GLU A 137 13.94 -6.46 -9.97
N GLY A 138 13.79 -6.67 -11.28
CA GLY A 138 12.48 -6.93 -11.87
C GLY A 138 11.63 -5.70 -12.19
N LEU A 139 12.08 -4.49 -11.88
CA LEU A 139 11.40 -3.25 -12.25
C LEU A 139 12.30 -2.40 -13.14
N THR A 140 11.84 -2.09 -14.35
CA THR A 140 12.59 -1.24 -15.27
C THR A 140 12.43 0.23 -14.89
N GLY A 141 13.57 0.94 -14.74
CA GLY A 141 13.57 2.37 -14.48
C GLY A 141 13.12 2.78 -13.08
N VAL A 142 13.26 1.89 -12.11
CA VAL A 142 12.93 2.14 -10.69
C VAL A 142 14.23 2.16 -9.86
N PRO A 143 14.95 3.29 -9.82
CA PRO A 143 16.23 3.40 -9.12
C PRO A 143 16.05 3.52 -7.61
N TYR A 144 17.14 3.17 -6.89
CA TYR A 144 17.35 3.48 -5.48
C TYR A 144 18.82 3.81 -5.22
N GLY A 145 19.10 4.41 -4.07
CA GLY A 145 20.44 4.87 -3.72
C GLY A 145 20.71 6.30 -4.20
N GLY A 146 21.79 6.87 -3.73
CA GLY A 146 22.15 8.27 -3.99
C GLY A 146 23.20 8.77 -3.01
N THR A 147 23.13 10.05 -2.67
CA THR A 147 24.15 10.74 -1.85
C THR A 147 23.56 11.47 -0.63
N ASP A 148 22.25 11.32 -0.37
CA ASP A 148 21.60 11.99 0.75
C ASP A 148 21.46 11.02 1.95
N PRO A 149 22.32 11.12 3.00
CA PRO A 149 22.23 10.24 4.15
C PRO A 149 21.01 10.55 5.05
N ASP A 150 20.38 11.71 4.89
CA ASP A 150 19.22 12.15 5.65
C ASP A 150 17.90 11.97 4.88
N ASP A 151 17.95 11.26 3.74
CA ASP A 151 16.77 10.99 2.92
C ASP A 151 15.63 10.35 3.73
N ASN A 152 14.41 10.80 3.46
CA ASN A 152 13.22 10.34 4.17
C ASN A 152 12.07 10.03 3.20
N SER A 153 11.89 8.76 2.90
CA SER A 153 10.81 8.25 2.05
C SER A 153 9.50 7.99 2.80
N GLY A 154 9.40 8.37 4.07
CA GLY A 154 8.14 8.32 4.84
C GLY A 154 8.25 7.66 6.21
N VAL A 155 7.09 7.23 6.72
CA VAL A 155 6.94 6.65 8.07
C VAL A 155 6.07 5.40 8.00
N LEU A 156 6.57 4.31 8.57
CA LEU A 156 5.79 3.09 8.81
C LEU A 156 5.68 2.85 10.32
N ARG A 157 4.45 2.84 10.84
CA ARG A 157 4.17 2.55 12.25
C ARG A 157 2.96 1.64 12.37
N TYR A 158 3.06 0.55 13.12
CA TYR A 158 2.04 -0.48 13.23
C TYR A 158 1.51 -0.93 11.87
N VAL A 159 2.44 -1.23 10.97
CA VAL A 159 2.17 -1.76 9.63
C VAL A 159 2.50 -3.24 9.61
N ARG A 160 1.61 -4.04 9.05
CA ARG A 160 1.79 -5.47 8.79
C ARG A 160 1.91 -5.68 7.29
N VAL A 161 2.95 -6.38 6.85
CA VAL A 161 3.12 -6.79 5.45
C VAL A 161 3.21 -8.30 5.41
N TRP A 162 2.17 -8.94 4.90
CA TRP A 162 2.05 -10.40 4.87
C TRP A 162 1.99 -10.92 3.44
N ASN A 163 2.40 -12.17 3.26
CA ASN A 163 2.24 -12.97 2.04
C ASN A 163 3.02 -12.44 0.82
N GLY A 164 3.88 -11.45 0.98
CA GLY A 164 4.70 -10.88 -0.10
C GLY A 164 5.79 -11.80 -0.60
N GLY A 165 6.57 -11.31 -1.57
CA GLY A 165 7.76 -11.98 -2.12
C GLY A 165 7.48 -12.82 -3.37
N SER A 166 6.38 -12.58 -4.08
CA SER A 166 6.20 -13.09 -5.44
C SER A 166 7.16 -12.38 -6.39
N SER A 167 7.48 -13.05 -7.51
CA SER A 167 8.30 -12.45 -8.54
C SER A 167 7.57 -11.25 -9.17
N ILE A 168 8.21 -10.08 -9.09
CA ILE A 168 7.80 -8.86 -9.78
C ILE A 168 8.56 -8.68 -11.10
N ALA A 169 9.55 -9.57 -11.31
CA ALA A 169 10.34 -9.67 -12.53
C ALA A 169 9.66 -10.57 -13.57
N PRO A 170 9.97 -10.35 -14.85
CA PRO A 170 9.65 -11.28 -15.91
C PRO A 170 10.41 -12.61 -15.80
#